data_8a23baf4dcf584bc784989bab2379458
#
_entry.id   8a23baf4dcf584bc784989bab2379458
#
_cell.length_a   1.000
_cell.length_b   1.000
_cell.length_c   1.000
_cell.angle_alpha   90.00
_cell.angle_beta   90.00
_cell.angle_gamma   90.00
#
_symmetry.space_group_name_H-M   'P 1'
#
loop_
_entity.id
_entity.type
_entity.pdbx_description
1 polymer ?
#
loop_
_entity_poly.entity_id
_entity_poly.type
_entity_poly.pdbx_seq_one_letter_code
_entity_poly.pdbx_strand_id
1 'polypeptide(L)'
;TIFTAAEAVTAAGGQGLALKCDIREEDEVKAAVAATVDVFGGIDILVNNASAIWLRGTLDTPMKRFDLMNQVNSRGSFLCAQACLPHLLQAPNPHILTLAPPPSLDPKWWAPHTGYTLAKMGMSFVTLGLAAEFGPQGVAVNALWPRTLIATEALNMIPGVSAGNGRTPTIMADAAHAVLTRPAQGFHGQFLIDDEV
;
A
#
# COMPACT_ATOMS: atom_id res chain seq x y z
N THR A 1 -9.38 12.17 -8.94
CA THR A 1 -8.05 12.81 -8.85
C THR A 1 -7.63 12.93 -7.39
N ILE A 2 -6.36 13.22 -7.11
CA ILE A 2 -5.89 13.49 -5.73
C ILE A 2 -6.63 14.71 -5.11
N PHE A 3 -6.99 15.68 -5.92
CA PHE A 3 -7.74 16.85 -5.47
C PHE A 3 -9.17 16.49 -5.04
N THR A 4 -9.89 15.70 -5.84
CA THR A 4 -11.24 15.23 -5.47
C THR A 4 -11.21 14.30 -4.25
N ALA A 5 -10.12 13.56 -4.02
CA ALA A 5 -9.94 12.78 -2.80
C ALA A 5 -9.77 13.70 -1.57
N ALA A 6 -8.95 14.76 -1.67
CA ALA A 6 -8.78 15.72 -0.59
C ALA A 6 -10.07 16.48 -0.29
N GLU A 7 -10.84 16.86 -1.32
CA GLU A 7 -12.17 17.47 -1.17
C GLU A 7 -13.15 16.55 -0.44
N ALA A 8 -13.15 15.24 -0.78
CA ALA A 8 -13.98 14.25 -0.11
C ALA A 8 -13.64 14.09 1.38
N VAL A 9 -12.34 14.09 1.73
CA VAL A 9 -11.87 14.08 3.12
C VAL A 9 -12.37 15.31 3.87
N THR A 10 -12.26 16.49 3.26
CA THR A 10 -12.73 17.75 3.86
C THR A 10 -14.25 17.77 4.03
N ALA A 11 -14.99 17.28 3.04
CA ALA A 11 -16.45 17.17 3.12
C ALA A 11 -16.92 16.19 4.21
N ALA A 12 -16.10 15.20 4.54
CA ALA A 12 -16.34 14.26 5.65
C ALA A 12 -15.93 14.79 7.03
N GLY A 13 -15.48 16.06 7.12
CA GLY A 13 -15.10 16.72 8.37
C GLY A 13 -13.62 16.59 8.75
N GLY A 14 -12.80 15.99 7.88
CA GLY A 14 -11.34 15.94 8.05
C GLY A 14 -10.63 17.11 7.39
N GLN A 15 -9.29 17.03 7.34
CA GLN A 15 -8.44 17.97 6.59
C GLN A 15 -7.73 17.21 5.47
N GLY A 16 -7.98 17.59 4.22
CA GLY A 16 -7.36 16.97 3.05
C GLY A 16 -6.22 17.81 2.50
N LEU A 17 -5.06 17.21 2.28
CA LEU A 17 -3.91 17.81 1.60
C LEU A 17 -3.57 16.97 0.36
N ALA A 18 -3.76 17.54 -0.84
CA ALA A 18 -3.43 16.88 -2.10
C ALA A 18 -2.02 17.26 -2.54
N LEU A 19 -1.11 16.27 -2.58
CA LEU A 19 0.27 16.44 -3.04
C LEU A 19 0.53 15.54 -4.23
N LYS A 20 1.03 16.10 -5.33
CA LYS A 20 1.53 15.29 -6.44
C LYS A 20 2.88 14.71 -6.03
N CYS A 21 3.00 13.37 -6.07
CA CYS A 21 4.24 12.69 -5.71
C CYS A 21 4.39 11.43 -6.57
N ASP A 22 5.50 11.30 -7.26
CA ASP A 22 5.92 10.03 -7.83
C ASP A 22 6.78 9.28 -6.81
N ILE A 23 6.27 8.20 -6.26
CA ILE A 23 6.95 7.44 -5.22
C ILE A 23 8.22 6.71 -5.68
N ARG A 24 8.58 6.81 -6.96
CA ARG A 24 9.87 6.36 -7.50
C ARG A 24 10.98 7.38 -7.28
N GLU A 25 10.61 8.64 -7.07
CA GLU A 25 11.52 9.77 -6.94
C GLU A 25 11.70 10.16 -5.46
N GLU A 26 12.91 9.98 -4.96
CA GLU A 26 13.22 10.16 -3.54
C GLU A 26 12.95 11.59 -3.05
N ASP A 27 13.30 12.59 -3.87
CA ASP A 27 13.11 13.99 -3.50
C ASP A 27 11.62 14.37 -3.47
N GLU A 28 10.78 13.79 -4.36
CA GLU A 28 9.34 14.02 -4.32
C GLU A 28 8.71 13.40 -3.06
N VAL A 29 9.14 12.20 -2.67
CA VAL A 29 8.67 11.55 -1.44
C VAL A 29 9.06 12.35 -0.21
N LYS A 30 10.32 12.79 -0.12
CA LYS A 30 10.80 13.63 0.99
C LYS A 30 10.03 14.96 1.06
N ALA A 31 9.79 15.59 -0.08
CA ALA A 31 9.03 16.84 -0.13
C ALA A 31 7.57 16.64 0.31
N ALA A 32 6.93 15.54 -0.10
CA ALA A 32 5.57 15.23 0.33
C ALA A 32 5.48 14.95 1.84
N VAL A 33 6.45 14.22 2.40
CA VAL A 33 6.55 13.98 3.84
C VAL A 33 6.73 15.30 4.60
N ALA A 34 7.67 16.15 4.17
CA ALA A 34 7.92 17.45 4.81
C ALA A 34 6.67 18.33 4.78
N ALA A 35 6.01 18.47 3.63
CA ALA A 35 4.77 19.24 3.50
C ALA A 35 3.64 18.69 4.39
N THR A 36 3.54 17.37 4.56
CA THR A 36 2.55 16.74 5.44
C THR A 36 2.85 17.11 6.90
N VAL A 37 4.10 17.01 7.31
CA VAL A 37 4.53 17.36 8.68
C VAL A 37 4.33 18.84 8.97
N ASP A 38 4.63 19.72 8.01
CA ASP A 38 4.42 21.17 8.14
C ASP A 38 2.94 21.54 8.35
N VAL A 39 2.04 20.83 7.68
CA VAL A 39 0.59 21.11 7.78
C VAL A 39 -0.06 20.45 9.00
N PHE A 40 0.29 19.20 9.30
CA PHE A 40 -0.39 18.38 10.31
C PHE A 40 0.41 18.16 11.59
N GLY A 41 1.69 18.53 11.62
CA GLY A 41 2.56 18.41 12.79
C GLY A 41 3.23 17.04 12.95
N GLY A 42 2.87 16.04 12.17
CA GLY A 42 3.43 14.68 12.25
C GLY A 42 2.79 13.69 11.29
N ILE A 43 3.18 12.42 11.41
CA ILE A 43 2.61 11.31 10.64
C ILE A 43 2.38 10.15 11.62
N ASP A 44 1.13 9.71 11.74
CA ASP A 44 0.73 8.58 12.57
C ASP A 44 0.52 7.30 11.75
N ILE A 45 0.12 7.45 10.48
CA ILE A 45 -0.27 6.35 9.62
C ILE A 45 0.33 6.53 8.22
N LEU A 46 0.97 5.48 7.71
CA LEU A 46 1.34 5.35 6.30
C LEU A 46 0.54 4.22 5.66
N VAL A 47 -0.15 4.51 4.54
CA VAL A 47 -0.80 3.48 3.72
C VAL A 47 -0.08 3.36 2.37
N ASN A 48 0.65 2.27 2.17
CA ASN A 48 1.28 1.92 0.90
C ASN A 48 0.24 1.29 -0.03
N ASN A 49 -0.56 2.13 -0.68
CA ASN A 49 -1.60 1.73 -1.62
C ASN A 49 -1.18 1.85 -3.09
N ALA A 50 -0.25 2.75 -3.42
CA ALA A 50 0.19 2.96 -4.79
C ALA A 50 0.76 1.67 -5.40
N SER A 51 0.33 1.33 -6.61
CA SER A 51 0.73 0.09 -7.29
C SER A 51 0.72 0.27 -8.80
N ALA A 52 1.68 -0.34 -9.48
CA ALA A 52 1.69 -0.55 -10.91
C ALA A 52 1.32 -2.01 -11.21
N ILE A 53 0.53 -2.22 -12.26
CA ILE A 53 -0.03 -3.53 -12.63
C ILE A 53 0.26 -3.86 -14.09
N TRP A 54 0.68 -5.12 -14.36
CA TRP A 54 0.78 -5.71 -15.69
C TRP A 54 0.61 -7.22 -15.58
N LEU A 55 -0.62 -7.70 -15.84
CA LEU A 55 -1.00 -9.12 -15.68
C LEU A 55 -0.82 -9.87 -17.01
N ARG A 56 0.44 -10.08 -17.38
CA ARG A 56 0.82 -10.87 -18.57
C ARG A 56 1.92 -11.86 -18.21
N GLY A 57 2.03 -12.90 -19.03
CA GLY A 57 3.10 -13.87 -18.92
C GLY A 57 4.48 -13.26 -19.22
N THR A 58 5.53 -14.02 -18.97
CA THR A 58 6.92 -13.56 -19.08
C THR A 58 7.26 -13.06 -20.47
N LEU A 59 6.82 -13.75 -21.52
CA LEU A 59 7.11 -13.37 -22.92
C LEU A 59 6.41 -12.07 -23.35
N ASP A 60 5.27 -11.75 -22.73
CA ASP A 60 4.45 -10.57 -23.04
C ASP A 60 4.68 -9.41 -22.04
N THR A 61 5.73 -9.50 -21.22
CA THR A 61 6.07 -8.47 -20.24
C THR A 61 7.31 -7.69 -20.70
N PRO A 62 7.13 -6.50 -21.31
CA PRO A 62 8.28 -5.64 -21.66
C PRO A 62 9.04 -5.22 -20.38
N MET A 63 10.37 -5.14 -20.46
CA MET A 63 11.23 -4.74 -19.33
C MET A 63 10.80 -3.38 -18.74
N LYS A 64 10.39 -2.43 -19.56
CA LYS A 64 9.83 -1.15 -19.07
C LYS A 64 8.64 -1.35 -18.10
N ARG A 65 7.78 -2.35 -18.33
CA ARG A 65 6.66 -2.67 -17.43
C ARG A 65 7.12 -3.40 -16.19
N PHE A 66 8.06 -4.32 -16.36
CA PHE A 66 8.70 -5.02 -15.24
C PHE A 66 9.38 -4.03 -14.28
N ASP A 67 10.20 -3.13 -14.82
CA ASP A 67 10.91 -2.11 -14.04
C ASP A 67 9.93 -1.17 -13.33
N LEU A 68 8.89 -0.70 -14.02
CA LEU A 68 7.86 0.16 -13.44
C LEU A 68 7.17 -0.53 -12.24
N MET A 69 6.78 -1.80 -12.39
CA MET A 69 6.14 -2.54 -11.29
C MET A 69 7.06 -2.66 -10.08
N ASN A 70 8.33 -2.99 -10.27
CA ASN A 70 9.28 -3.11 -9.18
C ASN A 70 9.62 -1.76 -8.53
N GLN A 71 9.77 -0.71 -9.33
CA GLN A 71 10.03 0.65 -8.84
C GLN A 71 8.87 1.21 -8.03
N VAL A 72 7.63 1.04 -8.49
CA VAL A 72 6.44 1.55 -7.78
C VAL A 72 6.12 0.65 -6.58
N ASN A 73 5.97 -0.66 -6.79
CA ASN A 73 5.43 -1.55 -5.77
C ASN A 73 6.43 -1.77 -4.62
N SER A 74 7.53 -2.48 -4.86
CA SER A 74 8.46 -2.83 -3.78
C SER A 74 9.36 -1.66 -3.36
N ARG A 75 10.07 -1.04 -4.32
CA ARG A 75 10.98 0.05 -4.01
C ARG A 75 10.24 1.28 -3.47
N GLY A 76 9.11 1.67 -4.10
CA GLY A 76 8.32 2.82 -3.66
C GLY A 76 7.74 2.63 -2.26
N SER A 77 7.23 1.43 -1.93
CA SER A 77 6.74 1.12 -0.57
C SER A 77 7.86 1.21 0.47
N PHE A 78 9.06 0.72 0.14
CA PHE A 78 10.22 0.86 1.03
C PHE A 78 10.61 2.33 1.23
N LEU A 79 10.70 3.10 0.15
CA LEU A 79 11.07 4.52 0.19
C LEU A 79 10.08 5.35 1.00
N CYS A 80 8.77 5.16 0.80
CA CYS A 80 7.75 5.84 1.58
C CYS A 80 7.83 5.48 3.07
N ALA A 81 8.03 4.21 3.40
CA ALA A 81 8.21 3.78 4.78
C ALA A 81 9.48 4.41 5.39
N GLN A 82 10.62 4.38 4.69
CA GLN A 82 11.87 4.98 5.15
C GLN A 82 11.72 6.48 5.44
N ALA A 83 11.02 7.21 4.58
CA ALA A 83 10.82 8.65 4.76
C ALA A 83 9.83 8.97 5.90
N CYS A 84 8.81 8.14 6.13
CA CYS A 84 7.81 8.36 7.19
C CYS A 84 8.26 7.86 8.57
N LEU A 85 9.12 6.85 8.66
CA LEU A 85 9.52 6.20 9.90
C LEU A 85 10.05 7.15 10.99
N PRO A 86 10.86 8.18 10.70
CA PRO A 86 11.30 9.13 11.73
C PRO A 86 10.15 9.85 12.44
N HIS A 87 9.02 10.06 11.77
CA HIS A 87 7.81 10.69 12.30
C HIS A 87 6.90 9.64 12.97
N LEU A 88 6.71 8.48 12.35
CA LEU A 88 5.94 7.37 12.91
C LEU A 88 6.46 6.93 14.29
N LEU A 89 7.78 6.90 14.49
CA LEU A 89 8.41 6.58 15.78
C LEU A 89 8.09 7.59 16.88
N GLN A 90 7.58 8.78 16.55
CA GLN A 90 7.15 9.79 17.50
C GLN A 90 5.63 9.79 17.74
N ALA A 91 4.90 9.03 16.92
CA ALA A 91 3.44 8.96 16.99
C ALA A 91 2.95 8.10 18.16
N PRO A 92 1.81 8.43 18.75
CA PRO A 92 1.26 7.66 19.90
C PRO A 92 0.74 6.28 19.50
N ASN A 93 0.31 6.09 18.25
CA ASN A 93 -0.24 4.82 17.74
C ASN A 93 0.17 4.62 16.27
N PRO A 94 1.47 4.37 15.98
CA PRO A 94 1.99 4.39 14.61
C PRO A 94 1.65 3.13 13.83
N HIS A 95 1.15 3.32 12.58
CA HIS A 95 0.84 2.22 11.68
C HIS A 95 1.47 2.38 10.30
N ILE A 96 1.97 1.29 9.74
CA ILE A 96 2.25 1.14 8.31
C ILE A 96 1.35 0.02 7.79
N LEU A 97 0.46 0.33 6.86
CA LEU A 97 -0.41 -0.64 6.19
C LEU A 97 -0.04 -0.71 4.72
N THR A 98 0.33 -1.88 4.26
CA THR A 98 0.71 -2.12 2.86
C THR A 98 -0.35 -2.98 2.17
N LEU A 99 -0.85 -2.56 1.00
CA LEU A 99 -1.77 -3.38 0.21
C LEU A 99 -0.99 -4.44 -0.58
N ALA A 100 -0.66 -5.53 0.11
CA ALA A 100 0.17 -6.62 -0.40
C ALA A 100 -0.36 -8.00 0.02
N PRO A 101 -0.19 -9.04 -0.84
CA PRO A 101 -0.68 -10.38 -0.56
C PRO A 101 0.10 -11.06 0.57
N PRO A 102 -0.47 -12.07 1.24
CA PRO A 102 0.32 -12.98 2.07
C PRO A 102 1.45 -13.62 1.26
N PRO A 103 2.68 -13.72 1.80
CA PRO A 103 3.78 -14.38 1.11
C PRO A 103 3.45 -15.85 0.76
N SER A 104 3.71 -16.24 -0.47
CA SER A 104 3.47 -17.60 -0.93
C SER A 104 4.51 -18.03 -1.95
N LEU A 105 5.03 -19.25 -1.79
CA LEU A 105 5.91 -19.91 -2.76
C LEU A 105 5.15 -20.88 -3.68
N ASP A 106 3.84 -21.01 -3.57
CA ASP A 106 3.03 -21.87 -4.43
C ASP A 106 3.08 -21.37 -5.88
N PRO A 107 3.59 -22.20 -6.84
CA PRO A 107 3.79 -21.81 -8.22
C PRO A 107 2.53 -21.30 -8.94
N LYS A 108 1.33 -21.70 -8.48
CA LYS A 108 0.05 -21.24 -9.09
C LYS A 108 -0.11 -19.73 -9.05
N TRP A 109 0.47 -19.04 -8.06
CA TRP A 109 0.43 -17.58 -7.92
C TRP A 109 1.48 -16.87 -8.77
N TRP A 110 2.51 -17.59 -9.22
CA TRP A 110 3.62 -17.05 -9.99
C TRP A 110 3.44 -17.24 -11.50
N ALA A 111 3.01 -18.41 -11.91
CA ALA A 111 3.00 -18.82 -13.31
C ALA A 111 2.21 -17.89 -14.24
N PRO A 112 1.03 -17.33 -13.88
CA PRO A 112 0.26 -16.51 -14.81
C PRO A 112 0.89 -15.14 -15.11
N HIS A 113 1.66 -14.57 -14.16
CA HIS A 113 2.20 -13.20 -14.25
C HIS A 113 3.39 -12.98 -13.30
N THR A 114 4.46 -13.71 -13.53
CA THR A 114 5.67 -13.73 -12.70
C THR A 114 6.18 -12.32 -12.34
N GLY A 115 6.24 -11.39 -13.31
CA GLY A 115 6.74 -10.04 -13.08
C GLY A 115 5.89 -9.24 -12.09
N TYR A 116 4.56 -9.34 -12.18
CA TYR A 116 3.66 -8.69 -11.24
C TYR A 116 3.72 -9.33 -9.85
N THR A 117 3.69 -10.66 -9.81
CA THR A 117 3.77 -11.39 -8.53
C THR A 117 5.06 -11.05 -7.79
N LEU A 118 6.20 -11.01 -8.49
CA LEU A 118 7.49 -10.62 -7.89
C LEU A 118 7.40 -9.22 -7.26
N ALA A 119 6.87 -8.25 -7.98
CA ALA A 119 6.74 -6.88 -7.47
C ALA A 119 5.79 -6.78 -6.26
N LYS A 120 4.68 -7.53 -6.25
CA LYS A 120 3.74 -7.58 -5.11
C LYS A 120 4.31 -8.34 -3.91
N MET A 121 5.00 -9.46 -4.14
CA MET A 121 5.72 -10.17 -3.08
C MET A 121 6.87 -9.32 -2.52
N GLY A 122 7.50 -8.47 -3.33
CA GLY A 122 8.46 -7.47 -2.87
C GLY A 122 7.87 -6.54 -1.81
N MET A 123 6.63 -6.05 -1.99
CA MET A 123 5.91 -5.27 -0.96
C MET A 123 5.69 -6.10 0.31
N SER A 124 5.33 -7.38 0.16
CA SER A 124 5.11 -8.27 1.30
C SER A 124 6.39 -8.50 2.10
N PHE A 125 7.53 -8.69 1.41
CA PHE A 125 8.82 -8.87 2.08
C PHE A 125 9.34 -7.58 2.72
N VAL A 126 9.08 -6.40 2.11
CA VAL A 126 9.32 -5.11 2.76
C VAL A 126 8.50 -5.00 4.05
N THR A 127 7.21 -5.34 4.01
CA THR A 127 6.35 -5.35 5.20
C THR A 127 6.89 -6.28 6.29
N LEU A 128 7.31 -7.49 5.92
CA LEU A 128 7.87 -8.47 6.87
C LEU A 128 9.17 -7.95 7.52
N GLY A 129 10.09 -7.40 6.71
CA GLY A 129 11.34 -6.84 7.20
C GLY A 129 11.12 -5.65 8.15
N LEU A 130 10.28 -4.70 7.75
CA LEU A 130 9.94 -3.53 8.58
C LEU A 130 9.20 -3.93 9.86
N ALA A 131 8.34 -4.95 9.81
CA ALA A 131 7.66 -5.46 11.00
C ALA A 131 8.65 -6.05 12.01
N ALA A 132 9.66 -6.80 11.54
CA ALA A 132 10.68 -7.36 12.40
C ALA A 132 11.60 -6.28 13.00
N GLU A 133 11.92 -5.22 12.24
CA GLU A 133 12.81 -4.14 12.65
C GLU A 133 12.13 -3.14 13.59
N PHE A 134 10.92 -2.71 13.28
CA PHE A 134 10.23 -1.61 13.97
C PHE A 134 9.06 -2.04 14.85
N GLY A 135 8.56 -3.28 14.73
CA GLY A 135 7.54 -3.82 15.62
C GLY A 135 7.95 -3.79 17.10
N PRO A 136 9.19 -4.19 17.47
CA PRO A 136 9.68 -4.06 18.83
C PRO A 136 9.77 -2.62 19.34
N GLN A 137 9.78 -1.64 18.44
CA GLN A 137 9.78 -0.21 18.74
C GLN A 137 8.35 0.39 18.79
N GLY A 138 7.32 -0.45 18.70
CA GLY A 138 5.91 -0.05 18.83
C GLY A 138 5.22 0.35 17.53
N VAL A 139 5.87 0.19 16.36
CA VAL A 139 5.23 0.46 15.06
C VAL A 139 4.47 -0.77 14.58
N ALA A 140 3.16 -0.64 14.36
CA ALA A 140 2.35 -1.68 13.74
C ALA A 140 2.57 -1.72 12.24
N VAL A 141 3.35 -2.67 11.76
CA VAL A 141 3.62 -2.85 10.32
C VAL A 141 2.92 -4.11 9.84
N ASN A 142 1.88 -3.95 8.99
CA ASN A 142 1.03 -5.04 8.54
C ASN A 142 0.70 -4.90 7.05
N ALA A 143 0.19 -5.98 6.46
CA ALA A 143 -0.35 -5.99 5.11
C ALA A 143 -1.84 -6.32 5.12
N LEU A 144 -2.57 -5.80 4.14
CA LEU A 144 -3.97 -6.09 3.88
C LEU A 144 -4.14 -6.47 2.41
N TRP A 145 -4.90 -7.54 2.15
CA TRP A 145 -5.14 -8.03 0.81
C TRP A 145 -6.60 -8.40 0.59
N PRO A 146 -7.20 -8.07 -0.55
CA PRO A 146 -8.57 -8.46 -0.84
C PRO A 146 -8.66 -9.95 -1.19
N ARG A 147 -9.65 -10.66 -0.65
CA ARG A 147 -9.93 -12.07 -1.01
C ARG A 147 -10.33 -12.23 -2.46
N THR A 148 -11.04 -11.25 -2.99
CA THR A 148 -11.54 -11.25 -4.37
C THR A 148 -11.27 -9.91 -5.04
N LEU A 149 -11.61 -9.79 -6.32
CA LEU A 149 -11.48 -8.53 -7.07
C LEU A 149 -12.28 -7.41 -6.39
N ILE A 150 -11.71 -6.21 -6.38
CA ILE A 150 -12.36 -4.99 -5.89
C ILE A 150 -12.68 -4.09 -7.09
N ALA A 151 -13.90 -3.59 -7.16
CA ALA A 151 -14.42 -2.75 -8.24
C ALA A 151 -13.77 -1.36 -8.24
N THR A 152 -12.54 -1.28 -8.68
CA THR A 152 -11.74 -0.05 -8.83
C THR A 152 -11.34 0.14 -10.29
N GLU A 153 -10.82 1.33 -10.62
CA GLU A 153 -10.26 1.63 -11.95
C GLU A 153 -9.17 0.63 -12.39
N ALA A 154 -8.49 -0.02 -11.44
CA ALA A 154 -7.49 -1.04 -11.75
C ALA A 154 -8.07 -2.24 -12.51
N LEU A 155 -9.36 -2.57 -12.34
CA LEU A 155 -10.01 -3.65 -13.09
C LEU A 155 -10.13 -3.33 -14.58
N ASN A 156 -10.26 -2.07 -14.95
CA ASN A 156 -10.33 -1.63 -16.34
C ASN A 156 -9.01 -1.90 -17.11
N MET A 157 -7.92 -2.15 -16.40
CA MET A 157 -6.62 -2.52 -16.97
C MET A 157 -6.47 -4.03 -17.21
N ILE A 158 -7.42 -4.83 -16.75
CA ILE A 158 -7.37 -6.30 -16.83
C ILE A 158 -8.28 -6.75 -17.97
N PRO A 159 -7.76 -7.31 -19.06
CA PRO A 159 -8.57 -7.77 -20.18
C PRO A 159 -9.60 -8.83 -19.78
N GLY A 160 -10.84 -8.63 -20.18
CA GLY A 160 -11.93 -9.57 -19.90
C GLY A 160 -12.53 -9.49 -18.49
N VAL A 161 -12.10 -8.53 -17.67
CA VAL A 161 -12.67 -8.28 -16.34
C VAL A 161 -13.42 -6.96 -16.37
N SER A 162 -14.62 -6.92 -15.80
CA SER A 162 -15.42 -5.71 -15.63
C SER A 162 -15.55 -5.33 -14.15
N ALA A 163 -15.80 -4.05 -13.88
CA ALA A 163 -16.02 -3.57 -12.51
C ALA A 163 -17.18 -4.30 -11.80
N GLY A 164 -18.19 -4.77 -12.55
CA GLY A 164 -19.30 -5.56 -12.01
C GLY A 164 -18.92 -6.93 -11.44
N ASN A 165 -17.70 -7.39 -11.69
CA ASN A 165 -17.20 -8.66 -11.15
C ASN A 165 -16.49 -8.49 -9.79
N GLY A 166 -16.30 -7.25 -9.31
CA GLY A 166 -15.62 -6.94 -8.05
C GLY A 166 -16.59 -6.59 -6.92
N ARG A 167 -16.15 -6.81 -5.69
CA ARG A 167 -16.80 -6.25 -4.50
C ARG A 167 -16.57 -4.73 -4.43
N THR A 168 -17.41 -4.02 -3.71
CA THR A 168 -17.27 -2.56 -3.54
C THR A 168 -15.96 -2.23 -2.80
N PRO A 169 -15.29 -1.09 -3.10
CA PRO A 169 -14.09 -0.66 -2.38
C PRO A 169 -14.30 -0.46 -0.87
N THR A 170 -15.53 -0.29 -0.43
CA THR A 170 -15.90 -0.10 0.98
C THR A 170 -15.37 -1.22 1.88
N ILE A 171 -15.38 -2.48 1.39
CA ILE A 171 -14.88 -3.61 2.19
C ILE A 171 -13.38 -3.43 2.54
N MET A 172 -12.59 -2.91 1.61
CA MET A 172 -11.18 -2.63 1.87
C MET A 172 -10.99 -1.43 2.81
N ALA A 173 -11.87 -0.42 2.70
CA ALA A 173 -11.84 0.75 3.56
C ALA A 173 -12.20 0.36 5.01
N ASP A 174 -13.26 -0.44 5.20
CA ASP A 174 -13.71 -0.93 6.50
C ASP A 174 -12.64 -1.81 7.17
N ALA A 175 -12.04 -2.75 6.41
CA ALA A 175 -10.95 -3.57 6.90
C ALA A 175 -9.71 -2.73 7.26
N ALA A 176 -9.32 -1.78 6.41
CA ALA A 176 -8.21 -0.87 6.71
C ALA A 176 -8.50 -0.04 7.97
N HIS A 177 -9.70 0.50 8.13
CA HIS A 177 -10.10 1.22 9.33
C HIS A 177 -10.01 0.35 10.59
N ALA A 178 -10.53 -0.89 10.53
CA ALA A 178 -10.47 -1.82 11.65
C ALA A 178 -9.02 -2.17 12.04
N VAL A 179 -8.10 -2.28 11.06
CA VAL A 179 -6.66 -2.49 11.32
C VAL A 179 -6.01 -1.26 11.95
N LEU A 180 -6.21 -0.08 11.36
CA LEU A 180 -5.52 1.16 11.71
C LEU A 180 -6.01 1.79 13.03
N THR A 181 -7.15 1.36 13.54
CA THR A 181 -7.69 1.78 14.86
C THR A 181 -7.31 0.86 16.01
N ARG A 182 -6.64 -0.28 15.74
CA ARG A 182 -6.12 -1.16 16.80
C ARG A 182 -4.92 -0.50 17.51
N PRO A 183 -4.66 -0.87 18.78
CA PRO A 183 -3.39 -0.53 19.40
C PRO A 183 -2.20 -1.07 18.59
N ALA A 184 -1.23 -0.22 18.29
CA ALA A 184 -0.05 -0.58 17.50
C ALA A 184 0.86 -1.58 18.23
N GLN A 185 0.94 -1.44 19.57
CA GLN A 185 1.80 -2.25 20.42
C GLN A 185 1.50 -3.75 20.28
N GLY A 186 2.47 -4.52 19.78
CA GLY A 186 2.36 -5.98 19.61
C GLY A 186 1.52 -6.42 18.39
N PHE A 187 1.03 -5.49 17.58
CA PHE A 187 0.23 -5.78 16.40
C PHE A 187 1.03 -5.51 15.11
N HIS A 188 1.95 -6.41 14.78
CA HIS A 188 2.80 -6.28 13.59
C HIS A 188 3.07 -7.62 12.93
N GLY A 189 3.53 -7.61 11.67
CA GLY A 189 3.89 -8.80 10.90
C GLY A 189 2.68 -9.62 10.41
N GLN A 190 1.47 -9.05 10.47
CA GLN A 190 0.25 -9.72 10.03
C GLN A 190 0.00 -9.49 8.54
N PHE A 191 -0.46 -10.54 7.87
CA PHE A 191 -0.94 -10.50 6.49
C PHE A 191 -2.43 -10.81 6.51
N LEU A 192 -3.22 -9.77 6.55
CA LEU A 192 -4.66 -9.81 6.79
C LEU A 192 -5.44 -9.90 5.47
N ILE A 193 -6.57 -10.60 5.52
CA ILE A 193 -7.54 -10.64 4.43
C ILE A 193 -8.75 -9.80 4.82
N ASP A 194 -9.29 -9.05 3.88
CA ASP A 194 -10.30 -8.02 4.10
C ASP A 194 -11.60 -8.50 4.78
N ASP A 195 -11.99 -9.75 4.61
CA ASP A 195 -13.18 -10.34 5.21
C ASP A 195 -12.89 -11.17 6.48
N GLU A 196 -11.64 -11.13 6.97
CA GLU A 196 -11.20 -11.80 8.19
C GLU A 196 -10.78 -10.82 9.31
N VAL A 197 -10.91 -9.52 9.08
CA VAL A 197 -10.45 -8.45 9.97
C VAL A 197 -11.53 -8.06 11.00
#